data_a6739bcaf1d358aa5b6779538ad58042
#
_entry.id   a6739bcaf1d358aa5b6779538ad58042
#
_cell.length_a   1.000
_cell.length_b   1.000
_cell.length_c   1.000
_cell.angle_alpha   90.00
_cell.angle_beta   90.00
_cell.angle_gamma   90.00
#
_symmetry.space_group_name_H-M   'P 1'
#
loop_
_entity.id
_entity.type
_entity.pdbx_description
1 polymer ?
#
loop_
_entity_poly.entity_id
_entity_poly.type
_entity_poly.pdbx_seq_one_letter_code
_entity_poly.pdbx_strand_id
1 'polypeptide(L)'
;MDEALQRLATNMIRTERSSRVSPATKALIAICDQFTKAGALGHGRYPVMLDEASASEYEDRAKQWLKIIVRVAAETNAPWTKPSAQIAQHIIEMELATDWDEIFGRMRQMVGQSLKPRMDVLDAARDRSRPP
;
A
#
# COMPACT_ATOMS: atom_id res chain seq x y z
N MET A 1 0.67 23.65 9.32
CA MET A 1 1.78 22.69 9.50
C MET A 1 2.97 23.23 8.72
N ASP A 2 4.08 23.46 9.40
CA ASP A 2 5.24 24.02 8.74
C ASP A 2 5.99 22.99 7.88
N GLU A 3 6.90 23.47 7.05
CA GLU A 3 7.63 22.65 6.10
C GLU A 3 8.55 21.63 6.78
N ALA A 4 9.17 22.00 7.90
CA ALA A 4 10.02 21.10 8.66
C ALA A 4 9.23 19.92 9.24
N LEU A 5 8.03 20.18 9.74
CA LEU A 5 7.13 19.16 10.26
C LEU A 5 6.66 18.22 9.16
N GLN A 6 6.30 18.76 7.99
CA GLN A 6 5.92 17.95 6.83
C GLN A 6 7.04 17.02 6.40
N ARG A 7 8.27 17.53 6.38
CA ARG A 7 9.46 16.76 6.03
C ARG A 7 9.72 15.64 7.03
N LEU A 8 9.60 15.94 8.32
CA LEU A 8 9.77 14.94 9.38
C LEU A 8 8.74 13.83 9.24
N ALA A 9 7.47 14.17 9.08
CA ALA A 9 6.39 13.19 8.91
C ALA A 9 6.64 12.31 7.68
N THR A 10 6.99 12.91 6.55
CA THR A 10 7.31 12.18 5.32
C THR A 10 8.47 11.21 5.51
N ASN A 11 9.54 11.65 6.19
CA ASN A 11 10.70 10.78 6.45
C ASN A 11 10.33 9.62 7.37
N MET A 12 9.49 9.84 8.36
CA MET A 12 9.01 8.77 9.25
C MET A 12 8.13 7.76 8.49
N ILE A 13 7.28 8.22 7.59
CA ILE A 13 6.48 7.36 6.72
C ILE A 13 7.39 6.48 5.86
N ARG A 14 8.39 7.06 5.24
CA ARG A 14 9.33 6.33 4.37
C ARG A 14 10.15 5.28 5.14
N THR A 15 10.55 5.60 6.37
CA THR A 15 11.23 4.66 7.24
C THR A 15 10.32 3.49 7.61
N GLU A 16 9.09 3.77 7.97
CA GLU A 16 8.10 2.75 8.33
C GLU A 16 7.74 1.88 7.11
N ARG A 17 7.62 2.48 5.94
CA ARG A 17 7.41 1.73 4.69
C ARG A 17 8.50 0.70 4.45
N SER A 18 9.74 1.08 4.66
CA SER A 18 10.88 0.17 4.48
C SER A 18 10.79 -1.04 5.39
N SER A 19 10.31 -0.87 6.63
CA SER A 19 10.12 -1.99 7.56
C SER A 19 8.92 -2.86 7.21
N ARG A 20 7.93 -2.34 6.48
CA ARG A 20 6.72 -3.08 6.07
C ARG A 20 6.89 -3.88 4.78
N VAL A 21 7.94 -3.64 4.03
CA VAL A 21 8.17 -4.35 2.76
C VAL A 21 8.20 -5.86 2.96
N SER A 22 8.92 -6.33 3.96
CA SER A 22 9.06 -7.77 4.22
C SER A 22 7.75 -8.46 4.62
N PRO A 23 6.93 -7.93 5.56
CA PRO A 23 5.63 -8.52 5.87
C PRO A 23 4.68 -8.59 4.67
N ALA A 24 4.60 -7.53 3.88
CA ALA A 24 3.75 -7.49 2.67
C ALA A 24 4.20 -8.56 1.66
N THR A 25 5.50 -8.67 1.43
CA THR A 25 6.07 -9.69 0.54
C THR A 25 5.74 -11.10 1.02
N LYS A 26 5.90 -11.37 2.32
CA LYS A 26 5.58 -12.67 2.90
C LYS A 26 4.12 -13.05 2.71
N ALA A 27 3.20 -12.11 2.89
CA ALA A 27 1.78 -12.34 2.70
C ALA A 27 1.46 -12.72 1.25
N LEU A 28 2.04 -12.02 0.29
CA LEU A 28 1.86 -12.32 -1.13
C LEU A 28 2.46 -13.67 -1.52
N ILE A 29 3.65 -13.99 -1.00
CA ILE A 29 4.30 -15.29 -1.22
C ILE A 29 3.44 -16.42 -0.66
N ALA A 30 2.87 -16.25 0.53
CA ALA A 30 2.01 -17.27 1.14
C ALA A 30 0.80 -17.58 0.27
N ILE A 31 0.16 -16.58 -0.31
CA ILE A 31 -0.95 -16.78 -1.25
C ILE A 31 -0.48 -17.54 -2.50
N CYS A 32 0.64 -17.14 -3.07
CA CYS A 32 1.22 -17.80 -4.24
C CYS A 32 1.52 -19.27 -3.95
N ASP A 33 2.15 -19.57 -2.82
CA ASP A 33 2.48 -20.94 -2.41
C ASP A 33 1.24 -21.78 -2.21
N GLN A 34 0.19 -21.24 -1.62
CA GLN A 34 -1.08 -21.92 -1.41
C GLN A 34 -1.66 -22.39 -2.74
N PHE A 35 -1.71 -21.53 -3.74
CA PHE A 35 -2.24 -21.87 -5.05
C PHE A 35 -1.32 -22.79 -5.86
N THR A 36 0.00 -22.65 -5.70
CA THR A 36 0.98 -23.54 -6.32
C THR A 36 0.82 -24.97 -5.82
N LYS A 37 0.73 -25.16 -4.50
CA LYS A 37 0.54 -26.48 -3.88
C LYS A 37 -0.77 -27.13 -4.29
N ALA A 38 -1.81 -26.34 -4.49
CA ALA A 38 -3.10 -26.83 -4.95
C ALA A 38 -3.15 -27.08 -6.47
N GLY A 39 -2.10 -26.73 -7.22
CA GLY A 39 -2.11 -26.79 -8.68
C GLY A 39 -3.08 -25.80 -9.32
N ALA A 40 -3.37 -24.70 -8.64
CA ALA A 40 -4.46 -23.79 -8.98
C ALA A 40 -4.00 -22.39 -9.42
N LEU A 41 -2.76 -22.23 -9.87
CA LEU A 41 -2.23 -20.94 -10.31
C LEU A 41 -3.06 -20.30 -11.45
N GLY A 42 -3.65 -21.14 -12.31
CA GLY A 42 -4.54 -20.68 -13.38
C GLY A 42 -5.97 -20.38 -12.93
N HIS A 43 -6.30 -20.62 -11.67
CA HIS A 43 -7.65 -20.42 -11.15
C HIS A 43 -7.98 -18.93 -11.02
N GLY A 44 -9.20 -18.53 -11.41
CA GLY A 44 -9.63 -17.14 -11.36
C GLY A 44 -9.64 -16.52 -9.98
N ARG A 45 -9.71 -17.33 -8.92
CA ARG A 45 -9.68 -16.87 -7.54
C ARG A 45 -8.31 -16.36 -7.10
N TYR A 46 -7.23 -16.85 -7.72
CA TYR A 46 -5.87 -16.45 -7.36
C TYR A 46 -5.63 -14.93 -7.51
N PRO A 47 -5.92 -14.31 -8.68
CA PRO A 47 -5.80 -12.87 -8.81
C PRO A 47 -6.72 -12.09 -7.86
N VAL A 48 -7.93 -12.60 -7.60
CA VAL A 48 -8.87 -11.96 -6.68
C VAL A 48 -8.33 -11.93 -5.26
N MET A 49 -7.74 -13.01 -4.78
CA MET A 49 -7.14 -13.08 -3.45
C MET A 49 -5.93 -12.16 -3.32
N LEU A 50 -5.11 -12.05 -4.37
CA LEU A 50 -3.99 -11.12 -4.39
C LEU A 50 -4.47 -9.67 -4.37
N ASP A 51 -5.53 -9.37 -5.09
CA ASP A 51 -6.15 -8.04 -5.09
C ASP A 51 -6.68 -7.67 -3.70
N GLU A 52 -7.40 -8.58 -3.06
CA GLU A 52 -7.94 -8.37 -1.72
C GLU A 52 -6.84 -8.14 -0.68
N ALA A 53 -5.78 -8.95 -0.72
CA ALA A 53 -4.64 -8.80 0.19
C ALA A 53 -3.91 -7.47 -0.05
N SER A 54 -3.75 -7.07 -1.30
CA SER A 54 -3.12 -5.80 -1.66
C SER A 54 -3.95 -4.59 -1.23
N ALA A 55 -5.27 -4.65 -1.41
CA ALA A 55 -6.18 -3.60 -0.96
C ALA A 55 -6.18 -3.45 0.55
N SER A 56 -6.14 -4.57 1.29
CA SER A 56 -6.05 -4.56 2.75
C SER A 56 -4.76 -3.91 3.23
N GLU A 57 -3.63 -4.26 2.64
CA GLU A 57 -2.33 -3.66 2.98
C GLU A 57 -2.30 -2.17 2.66
N TYR A 58 -2.87 -1.78 1.53
CA TYR A 58 -2.97 -0.38 1.13
C TYR A 58 -3.79 0.44 2.14
N GLU A 59 -4.93 -0.09 2.58
CA GLU A 59 -5.79 0.53 3.59
C GLU A 59 -5.08 0.67 4.93
N ASP A 60 -4.39 -0.38 5.36
CA ASP A 60 -3.63 -0.37 6.61
C ASP A 60 -2.51 0.67 6.58
N ARG A 61 -1.82 0.82 5.44
CA ARG A 61 -0.81 1.85 5.25
C ARG A 61 -1.40 3.25 5.35
N ALA A 62 -2.55 3.49 4.75
CA ALA A 62 -3.23 4.79 4.84
C ALA A 62 -3.50 5.19 6.30
N LYS A 63 -4.02 4.26 7.09
CA LYS A 63 -4.27 4.46 8.53
C LYS A 63 -2.98 4.71 9.29
N GLN A 64 -1.94 3.96 9.00
CA GLN A 64 -0.65 4.08 9.66
C GLN A 64 0.03 5.42 9.35
N TRP A 65 -0.01 5.85 8.10
CA TRP A 65 0.57 7.14 7.71
C TRP A 65 -0.14 8.31 8.39
N LEU A 66 -1.46 8.24 8.51
CA LEU A 66 -2.22 9.25 9.26
C LEU A 66 -1.81 9.28 10.74
N LYS A 67 -1.68 8.13 11.37
CA LYS A 67 -1.22 8.03 12.77
C LYS A 67 0.15 8.67 12.96
N ILE A 68 1.06 8.45 12.04
CA ILE A 68 2.41 9.05 12.10
C ILE A 68 2.32 10.56 12.03
N ILE A 69 1.55 11.11 11.09
CA ILE A 69 1.43 12.56 10.92
C ILE A 69 0.81 13.20 12.17
N VAL A 70 -0.26 12.63 12.69
CA VAL A 70 -0.94 13.12 13.90
C VAL A 70 0.00 13.07 15.10
N ARG A 71 0.74 11.98 15.27
CA ARG A 71 1.70 11.84 16.37
C ARG A 71 2.82 12.87 16.29
N VAL A 72 3.39 13.08 15.11
CA VAL A 72 4.44 14.08 14.91
C VAL A 72 3.92 15.48 15.25
N ALA A 73 2.71 15.82 14.80
CA ALA A 73 2.10 17.10 15.14
C ALA A 73 1.90 17.27 16.65
N ALA A 74 1.43 16.22 17.33
CA ALA A 74 1.22 16.25 18.78
C ALA A 74 2.55 16.38 19.54
N GLU A 75 3.58 15.65 19.17
CA GLU A 75 4.90 15.67 19.82
C GLU A 75 5.61 17.01 19.65
N THR A 76 5.34 17.72 18.57
CA THR A 76 5.91 19.04 18.31
C THR A 76 5.00 20.18 18.76
N ASN A 77 3.90 19.87 19.44
CA ASN A 77 2.89 20.84 19.89
C ASN A 77 2.32 21.70 18.75
N ALA A 78 2.30 21.17 17.52
CA ALA A 78 1.72 21.87 16.39
C ALA A 78 0.18 21.84 16.48
N PRO A 79 -0.51 22.96 16.28
CA PRO A 79 -1.96 22.97 16.31
C PRO A 79 -2.53 22.17 15.14
N TRP A 80 -3.52 21.34 15.41
CA TRP A 80 -4.22 20.58 14.37
C TRP A 80 -5.41 21.40 13.89
N THR A 81 -5.24 22.03 12.76
CA THR A 81 -6.25 22.90 12.14
C THR A 81 -6.80 22.28 10.87
N LYS A 82 -7.81 22.91 10.27
CA LYS A 82 -8.34 22.48 8.98
C LYS A 82 -7.25 22.49 7.89
N PRO A 83 -6.40 23.53 7.76
CA PRO A 83 -5.27 23.47 6.86
C PRO A 83 -4.30 22.32 7.16
N SER A 84 -4.06 21.99 8.42
CA SER A 84 -3.21 20.85 8.82
C SER A 84 -3.78 19.55 8.30
N ALA A 85 -5.09 19.34 8.43
CA ALA A 85 -5.75 18.14 7.91
C ALA A 85 -5.65 18.04 6.39
N GLN A 86 -5.76 19.15 5.68
CA GLN A 86 -5.62 19.19 4.22
C GLN A 86 -4.21 18.83 3.76
N ILE A 87 -3.20 19.36 4.46
CA ILE A 87 -1.79 19.03 4.19
C ILE A 87 -1.52 17.54 4.47
N ALA A 88 -2.03 17.03 5.60
CA ALA A 88 -1.90 15.61 5.94
C ALA A 88 -2.52 14.73 4.86
N GLN A 89 -3.70 15.06 4.38
CA GLN A 89 -4.36 14.33 3.29
C GLN A 89 -3.50 14.33 2.03
N HIS A 90 -2.92 15.47 1.67
CA HIS A 90 -2.04 15.57 0.51
C HIS A 90 -0.80 14.68 0.64
N ILE A 91 -0.14 14.70 1.81
CA ILE A 91 1.02 13.85 2.08
C ILE A 91 0.64 12.38 1.95
N ILE A 92 -0.48 11.99 2.54
CA ILE A 92 -0.96 10.60 2.49
C ILE A 92 -1.23 10.18 1.04
N GLU A 93 -1.90 11.01 0.25
CA GLU A 93 -2.18 10.72 -1.16
C GLU A 93 -0.89 10.52 -1.97
N MET A 94 0.09 11.39 -1.77
CA MET A 94 1.39 11.29 -2.44
C MET A 94 2.14 10.01 -2.06
N GLU A 95 2.18 9.70 -0.77
CA GLU A 95 2.88 8.51 -0.28
C GLU A 95 2.14 7.22 -0.62
N LEU A 96 0.82 7.23 -0.66
CA LEU A 96 0.03 6.08 -1.09
C LEU A 96 0.19 5.78 -2.58
N ALA A 97 0.46 6.76 -3.41
CA ALA A 97 0.78 6.51 -4.82
C ALA A 97 2.05 5.66 -4.95
N THR A 98 3.07 5.94 -4.15
CA THR A 98 4.29 5.14 -4.08
C THR A 98 3.99 3.73 -3.55
N ASP A 99 3.20 3.62 -2.49
CA ASP A 99 2.79 2.34 -1.90
C ASP A 99 2.04 1.47 -2.90
N TRP A 100 1.13 2.09 -3.66
CA TRP A 100 0.35 1.41 -4.67
C TRP A 100 1.24 0.75 -5.73
N ASP A 101 2.18 1.51 -6.27
CA ASP A 101 3.10 1.02 -7.28
C ASP A 101 3.99 -0.11 -6.75
N GLU A 102 4.45 0.00 -5.50
CA GLU A 102 5.24 -1.03 -4.85
C GLU A 102 4.44 -2.34 -4.66
N ILE A 103 3.23 -2.24 -4.10
CA ILE A 103 2.38 -3.41 -3.83
C ILE A 103 2.00 -4.10 -5.14
N PHE A 104 1.54 -3.34 -6.13
CA PHE A 104 1.17 -3.90 -7.43
C PHE A 104 2.35 -4.41 -8.23
N GLY A 105 3.49 -3.73 -8.13
CA GLY A 105 4.72 -4.22 -8.77
C GLY A 105 5.10 -5.61 -8.30
N ARG A 106 5.02 -5.86 -6.99
CA ARG A 106 5.29 -7.18 -6.41
C ARG A 106 4.26 -8.22 -6.82
N MET A 107 2.99 -7.86 -6.79
CA MET A 107 1.91 -8.75 -7.18
C MET A 107 2.04 -9.16 -8.64
N ARG A 108 2.30 -8.22 -9.54
CA ARG A 108 2.51 -8.49 -10.96
C ARG A 108 3.73 -9.38 -11.20
N GLN A 109 4.80 -9.15 -10.46
CA GLN A 109 6.00 -9.97 -10.55
C GLN A 109 5.73 -11.44 -10.18
N MET A 110 4.93 -11.68 -9.14
CA MET A 110 4.58 -13.04 -8.70
C MET A 110 3.66 -13.74 -9.68
N VAL A 111 2.73 -13.02 -10.28
CA VAL A 111 1.71 -13.58 -11.17
C VAL A 111 2.17 -13.62 -12.62
N GLY A 112 2.97 -12.64 -13.03
CA GLY A 112 3.28 -12.37 -14.43
C GLY A 112 3.87 -13.55 -15.20
N GLN A 113 4.70 -14.37 -14.56
CA GLN A 113 5.32 -15.55 -15.20
C GLN A 113 4.37 -16.75 -15.27
N SER A 114 3.50 -16.91 -14.28
CA SER A 114 2.62 -18.06 -14.15
C SER A 114 1.22 -17.83 -14.72
N LEU A 115 0.76 -16.57 -14.74
CA LEU A 115 -0.60 -16.19 -15.11
C LEU A 115 -0.62 -15.00 -16.05
N LYS A 116 0.28 -14.98 -17.03
CA LYS A 116 0.36 -13.89 -18.00
C LYS A 116 -1.00 -13.53 -18.64
N PRO A 117 -1.88 -14.48 -18.99
CA PRO A 117 -3.22 -14.15 -19.50
C PRO A 117 -4.14 -13.47 -18.48
N ARG A 118 -3.78 -13.49 -17.20
CA ARG A 118 -4.57 -12.87 -16.12
C ARG A 118 -4.13 -11.46 -15.78
N MET A 119 -3.12 -10.93 -16.45
CA MET A 119 -2.62 -9.57 -16.21
C MET A 119 -3.69 -8.51 -16.42
N ASP A 120 -4.57 -8.71 -17.40
CA ASP A 120 -5.68 -7.80 -17.67
C ASP A 120 -6.65 -7.71 -16.49
N VAL A 121 -6.91 -8.84 -15.83
CA VAL A 121 -7.76 -8.90 -14.63
C VAL A 121 -7.12 -8.12 -13.48
N LEU A 122 -5.81 -8.26 -13.29
CA LEU A 122 -5.07 -7.53 -12.26
C LEU A 122 -5.05 -6.03 -12.53
N ASP A 123 -4.85 -5.63 -13.78
CA ASP A 123 -4.85 -4.23 -14.16
C ASP A 123 -6.23 -3.59 -13.94
N ALA A 124 -7.31 -4.31 -14.24
CA ALA A 124 -8.67 -3.86 -13.96
C ALA A 124 -8.93 -3.75 -12.44
N ALA A 125 -8.45 -4.69 -11.66
CA ALA A 125 -8.56 -4.65 -10.20
C ALA A 125 -7.80 -3.45 -9.62
N ARG A 126 -6.60 -3.17 -10.14
CA ARG A 126 -5.82 -2.00 -9.77
C ARG A 126 -6.61 -0.71 -10.00
N ASP A 127 -7.21 -0.57 -11.17
CA ASP A 127 -7.97 0.64 -11.51
C ASP A 127 -9.19 0.83 -10.62
N ARG A 128 -9.90 -0.27 -10.27
CA ARG A 128 -11.04 -0.22 -9.34
C ARG A 128 -10.65 0.16 -7.92
N SER A 129 -9.50 -0.30 -7.45
CA SER A 129 -9.06 -0.09 -6.06
C SER A 129 -8.35 1.25 -5.87
N ARG A 130 -7.97 1.91 -6.95
CA ARG A 130 -7.26 3.18 -6.89
C ARG A 130 -8.17 4.26 -6.31
N PRO A 131 -7.70 5.07 -5.32
CA PRO A 131 -8.50 6.15 -4.77
C PRO A 131 -8.85 7.18 -5.85
N PRO A 132 -10.03 7.78 -5.76
CA PRO A 132 -10.45 8.81 -6.70
C PRO A 132 -9.57 10.07 -6.60
#